data_c8c2b3b2e6922d39d18acb19c07cc007
#
_entry.id   c8c2b3b2e6922d39d18acb19c07cc007
#
_cell.length_a   1.000
_cell.length_b   1.000
_cell.length_c   1.000
_cell.angle_alpha   90.00
_cell.angle_beta   90.00
_cell.angle_gamma   90.00
#
_symmetry.space_group_name_H-M   'P 1'
#
loop_
_entity.id
_entity.type
_entity.pdbx_description
1 polymer ?
#
loop_
_entity_poly.entity_id
_entity_poly.type
_entity_poly.pdbx_seq_one_letter_code
_entity_poly.pdbx_strand_id
1 'polypeptide(L)'
;MQKRKNRREYTEHFVKWRHLKLTELKLEAERFGLENRYLWTENIPEYPKPEFHVSLLKHETTGSGLFGIRRDGGFRNPYGGSWIWWSLAVGPDQMKDAETRLLEKTFPERIEGKDPEQQSFLWKFATSPAFKETSRLGWYRFTFPLQEVLTAYRDQFCSGSQPIMRVYETVLYGQEVMHVVLVHSPAKHNFAHYPLLIDDPDAVCVYKDGHFIWRPEAMCEKHWLKLVCRPDSQQLEACGVAEALSYVWDKVAVALDVGKTQVLKFDADQLRNNLKYCLLDDINCLPKDHIPVSFDYAKTVVKRLWPGWSGPLEEESSLRHSLSVSGLRLVLVGWAGVGKSSSGNTILGRNAFRTSPPFGRRRCYLQRGNVFSREVTVIDTPALPETSDPEVKKEIFRCINRSTPAPHAILLVVRLGFLTTHVEETVKQVEKMFGENVWRRTMILFTHQNQAEPDIQRHLKENENQLTLLFGKVGNRFQVLNNNPHHRDVQQVWDLLFEVREMLVNNKLV
;
A
#
# COMPACT_ATOMS: atom_id res chain seq x y z
N MET A 1 -28.25 12.62 9.14
CA MET A 1 -27.97 11.40 8.34
C MET A 1 -29.22 10.56 8.17
N GLN A 2 -29.25 9.69 7.17
CA GLN A 2 -30.26 8.63 6.97
C GLN A 2 -29.57 7.27 7.11
N LYS A 3 -30.37 6.22 7.29
CA LYS A 3 -29.87 4.84 7.51
C LYS A 3 -30.49 3.91 6.48
N ARG A 4 -29.65 3.02 5.89
CA ARG A 4 -30.12 1.94 5.01
C ARG A 4 -29.26 0.68 5.22
N LYS A 5 -29.79 -0.46 4.80
CA LYS A 5 -28.96 -1.65 4.59
C LYS A 5 -28.45 -1.65 3.15
N ASN A 6 -27.14 -1.88 3.00
CA ASN A 6 -26.57 -2.10 1.67
C ASN A 6 -26.86 -3.54 1.19
N ARG A 7 -26.46 -3.86 -0.04
CA ARG A 7 -26.68 -5.19 -0.65
C ARG A 7 -26.01 -6.35 0.07
N ARG A 8 -25.10 -6.06 1.02
CA ARG A 8 -24.39 -7.04 1.84
C ARG A 8 -24.95 -7.12 3.26
N GLU A 9 -26.15 -6.55 3.45
CA GLU A 9 -26.88 -6.46 4.72
C GLU A 9 -26.20 -5.61 5.81
N TYR A 10 -25.10 -4.94 5.47
CA TYR A 10 -24.48 -4.01 6.39
C TYR A 10 -25.26 -2.69 6.47
N THR A 11 -25.26 -2.11 7.65
CA THR A 11 -25.87 -0.81 7.89
C THR A 11 -24.93 0.30 7.42
N GLU A 12 -25.44 1.15 6.54
CA GLU A 12 -24.80 2.39 6.08
C GLU A 12 -25.55 3.58 6.59
N HIS A 13 -24.83 4.64 6.94
CA HIS A 13 -25.35 5.95 7.22
C HIS A 13 -24.99 6.89 6.06
N PHE A 14 -25.90 7.71 5.59
CA PHE A 14 -25.67 8.56 4.43
C PHE A 14 -26.35 9.92 4.52
N VAL A 15 -25.78 10.89 3.81
CA VAL A 15 -26.35 12.23 3.58
C VAL A 15 -26.43 12.46 2.09
N LYS A 16 -27.62 12.75 1.56
CA LYS A 16 -27.83 13.06 0.14
C LYS A 16 -27.46 14.51 -0.16
N TRP A 17 -27.18 14.76 -1.43
CA TRP A 17 -26.94 16.08 -2.03
C TRP A 17 -25.68 16.80 -1.56
N ARG A 18 -24.83 16.18 -0.76
CA ARG A 18 -23.62 16.78 -0.22
C ARG A 18 -22.46 15.79 -0.19
N HIS A 19 -21.27 16.29 -0.50
CA HIS A 19 -20.01 15.66 -0.14
C HIS A 19 -19.53 16.35 1.16
N LEU A 20 -19.49 15.60 2.25
CA LEU A 20 -19.17 16.14 3.56
C LEU A 20 -17.68 16.05 3.84
N LYS A 21 -17.07 17.16 4.24
CA LYS A 21 -15.74 17.16 4.87
C LYS A 21 -15.82 16.44 6.23
N LEU A 22 -14.69 16.03 6.75
CA LEU A 22 -14.63 15.28 8.02
C LEU A 22 -15.30 16.03 9.18
N THR A 23 -15.11 17.35 9.27
CA THR A 23 -15.74 18.19 10.29
C THR A 23 -17.27 18.20 10.18
N GLU A 24 -17.80 18.34 8.97
CA GLU A 24 -19.25 18.27 8.71
C GLU A 24 -19.80 16.87 8.96
N LEU A 25 -19.04 15.83 8.61
CA LEU A 25 -19.41 14.43 8.84
C LEU A 25 -19.55 14.14 10.34
N LYS A 26 -18.62 14.67 11.16
CA LYS A 26 -18.69 14.60 12.62
C LYS A 26 -19.97 15.24 13.14
N LEU A 27 -20.27 16.47 12.73
CA LEU A 27 -21.48 17.19 13.14
C LEU A 27 -22.77 16.44 12.74
N GLU A 28 -22.83 15.91 11.53
CA GLU A 28 -23.99 15.14 11.07
C GLU A 28 -24.12 13.80 11.83
N ALA A 29 -23.02 13.13 12.14
CA ALA A 29 -23.03 11.89 12.93
C ALA A 29 -23.48 12.15 14.37
N GLU A 30 -23.02 13.25 14.99
CA GLU A 30 -23.43 13.66 16.33
C GLU A 30 -24.93 13.98 16.39
N ARG A 31 -25.45 14.77 15.44
CA ARG A 31 -26.91 15.07 15.33
C ARG A 31 -27.76 13.83 15.18
N PHE A 32 -27.20 12.77 14.56
CA PHE A 32 -27.90 11.50 14.37
C PHE A 32 -27.73 10.55 15.56
N GLY A 33 -26.92 10.90 16.54
CA GLY A 33 -26.58 10.04 17.68
C GLY A 33 -25.75 8.82 17.27
N LEU A 34 -24.92 8.96 16.24
CA LEU A 34 -24.10 7.86 15.74
C LEU A 34 -22.78 7.77 16.52
N GLU A 35 -22.65 6.71 17.28
CA GLU A 35 -21.38 6.39 17.96
C GLU A 35 -20.42 5.72 16.97
N ASN A 36 -19.44 6.47 16.47
CA ASN A 36 -18.40 5.95 15.60
C ASN A 36 -17.03 6.37 16.15
N ARG A 37 -16.32 5.43 16.76
CA ARG A 37 -15.02 5.68 17.41
C ARG A 37 -13.98 6.30 16.51
N TYR A 38 -14.01 6.04 15.20
CA TYR A 38 -13.02 6.58 14.25
C TYR A 38 -13.23 8.06 14.01
N LEU A 39 -14.47 8.55 14.03
CA LEU A 39 -14.75 9.97 13.84
C LEU A 39 -14.30 10.81 15.05
N TRP A 40 -14.32 10.25 16.25
CA TRP A 40 -13.99 10.94 17.49
C TRP A 40 -12.65 10.52 18.10
N THR A 41 -11.78 9.87 17.33
CA THR A 41 -10.42 9.61 17.76
C THR A 41 -9.70 10.94 18.00
N GLU A 42 -9.20 11.14 19.21
CA GLU A 42 -8.43 12.31 19.59
C GLU A 42 -6.95 12.15 19.24
N ASN A 43 -6.23 13.26 19.25
CA ASN A 43 -4.77 13.31 19.05
C ASN A 43 -4.29 12.71 17.74
N ILE A 44 -5.11 12.80 16.67
CA ILE A 44 -4.70 12.39 15.34
C ILE A 44 -3.63 13.36 14.84
N PRO A 45 -2.44 12.87 14.44
CA PRO A 45 -1.39 13.72 13.88
C PRO A 45 -1.87 14.44 12.61
N GLU A 46 -1.32 15.61 12.36
CA GLU A 46 -1.55 16.28 11.09
C GLU A 46 -1.09 15.39 9.94
N TYR A 47 -1.93 15.26 8.93
CA TYR A 47 -1.64 14.54 7.70
C TYR A 47 -1.64 15.49 6.51
N PRO A 48 -0.95 15.16 5.42
CA PRO A 48 -0.96 16.00 4.24
C PRO A 48 -2.37 16.12 3.66
N LYS A 49 -2.70 17.32 3.16
CA LYS A 49 -3.96 17.57 2.42
C LYS A 49 -3.65 17.74 0.93
N PRO A 50 -3.42 16.63 0.22
CA PRO A 50 -3.08 16.67 -1.19
C PRO A 50 -4.31 16.96 -2.05
N GLU A 51 -4.04 17.38 -3.27
CA GLU A 51 -5.01 17.48 -4.35
C GLU A 51 -4.61 16.51 -5.45
N PHE A 52 -5.42 15.48 -5.67
CA PHE A 52 -5.20 14.50 -6.71
C PHE A 52 -5.97 14.85 -7.98
N HIS A 53 -5.27 14.95 -9.10
CA HIS A 53 -5.86 15.05 -10.43
C HIS A 53 -5.98 13.65 -11.02
N VAL A 54 -7.19 13.10 -10.98
CA VAL A 54 -7.43 11.68 -11.26
C VAL A 54 -8.02 11.50 -12.65
N SER A 55 -7.29 10.80 -13.49
CA SER A 55 -7.66 10.47 -14.87
C SER A 55 -7.95 8.98 -15.09
N LEU A 56 -8.05 8.18 -14.04
CA LEU A 56 -8.30 6.75 -14.08
C LEU A 56 -9.54 6.37 -13.28
N LEU A 57 -10.34 5.48 -13.84
CA LEU A 57 -11.46 4.80 -13.17
C LEU A 57 -11.20 3.31 -13.06
N LYS A 58 -11.58 2.71 -11.94
CA LYS A 58 -11.54 1.27 -11.75
C LYS A 58 -12.89 0.67 -11.45
N HIS A 59 -13.12 -0.53 -11.98
CA HIS A 59 -14.27 -1.38 -11.70
C HIS A 59 -13.78 -2.75 -11.23
N GLU A 60 -14.09 -3.09 -10.00
CA GLU A 60 -13.70 -4.37 -9.40
C GLU A 60 -14.85 -5.36 -9.47
N THR A 61 -14.56 -6.64 -9.80
CA THR A 61 -15.61 -7.63 -9.99
C THR A 61 -15.18 -9.05 -9.60
N THR A 62 -16.18 -9.90 -9.38
CA THR A 62 -16.01 -11.34 -9.14
C THR A 62 -15.92 -12.11 -10.46
N GLY A 63 -15.65 -13.42 -10.38
CA GLY A 63 -15.64 -14.29 -11.56
C GLY A 63 -16.98 -14.29 -12.32
N SER A 64 -18.10 -14.33 -11.62
CA SER A 64 -19.43 -14.26 -12.26
C SER A 64 -19.66 -12.93 -12.97
N GLY A 65 -19.21 -11.82 -12.35
CA GLY A 65 -19.27 -10.50 -12.99
C GLY A 65 -18.37 -10.43 -14.22
N LEU A 66 -17.16 -11.00 -14.17
CA LEU A 66 -16.25 -11.09 -15.31
C LEU A 66 -16.87 -11.83 -16.51
N PHE A 67 -17.51 -12.98 -16.26
CA PHE A 67 -18.25 -13.73 -17.28
C PHE A 67 -19.37 -12.89 -17.89
N GLY A 68 -20.12 -12.15 -17.04
CA GLY A 68 -21.15 -11.23 -17.48
C GLY A 68 -20.61 -10.13 -18.39
N ILE A 69 -19.53 -9.46 -17.98
CA ILE A 69 -18.87 -8.38 -18.75
C ILE A 69 -18.38 -8.91 -20.10
N ARG A 70 -17.76 -10.10 -20.12
CA ARG A 70 -17.30 -10.73 -21.38
C ARG A 70 -18.44 -11.08 -22.31
N ARG A 71 -19.53 -11.68 -21.79
CA ARG A 71 -20.72 -12.08 -22.55
C ARG A 71 -21.43 -10.87 -23.15
N ASP A 72 -21.63 -9.83 -22.34
CA ASP A 72 -22.42 -8.65 -22.68
C ASP A 72 -21.60 -7.64 -23.52
N GLY A 73 -20.28 -7.81 -23.60
CA GLY A 73 -19.36 -6.88 -24.26
C GLY A 73 -19.24 -5.54 -23.52
N GLY A 74 -19.41 -5.52 -22.20
CA GLY A 74 -19.37 -4.29 -21.41
C GLY A 74 -19.97 -4.43 -20.04
N PHE A 75 -20.20 -3.31 -19.40
CA PHE A 75 -20.64 -3.22 -18.01
C PHE A 75 -22.12 -2.96 -17.89
N ARG A 76 -22.78 -3.66 -16.98
CA ARG A 76 -24.17 -3.40 -16.59
C ARG A 76 -24.38 -3.66 -15.11
N ASN A 77 -25.51 -3.20 -14.58
CA ASN A 77 -25.91 -3.59 -13.24
C ASN A 77 -26.46 -5.03 -13.26
N PRO A 78 -25.82 -6.00 -12.61
CA PRO A 78 -26.24 -7.42 -12.67
C PRO A 78 -27.56 -7.68 -11.93
N TYR A 79 -28.03 -6.74 -11.11
CA TYR A 79 -29.25 -6.86 -10.29
C TYR A 79 -30.42 -6.04 -10.82
N GLY A 80 -30.39 -5.65 -12.10
CA GLY A 80 -31.46 -4.89 -12.72
C GLY A 80 -31.58 -3.43 -12.29
N GLY A 81 -30.60 -2.91 -11.57
CA GLY A 81 -30.48 -1.48 -11.27
C GLY A 81 -30.05 -0.66 -12.48
N SER A 82 -30.16 0.66 -12.38
CA SER A 82 -29.82 1.59 -13.47
C SER A 82 -28.37 2.04 -13.48
N TRP A 83 -27.60 1.77 -12.45
CA TRP A 83 -26.28 2.37 -12.27
C TRP A 83 -25.16 1.35 -12.34
N ILE A 84 -24.09 1.73 -13.04
CA ILE A 84 -22.80 1.06 -13.06
C ILE A 84 -21.86 1.83 -12.13
N TRP A 85 -21.18 1.12 -11.26
CA TRP A 85 -20.33 1.70 -10.24
C TRP A 85 -18.85 1.60 -10.62
N TRP A 86 -18.19 2.74 -10.59
CA TRP A 86 -16.75 2.89 -10.72
C TRP A 86 -16.19 3.55 -9.47
N SER A 87 -14.88 3.49 -9.30
CA SER A 87 -14.15 4.25 -8.28
C SER A 87 -12.98 4.97 -8.92
N LEU A 88 -12.57 6.10 -8.35
CA LEU A 88 -11.32 6.73 -8.74
C LEU A 88 -10.15 5.80 -8.45
N ALA A 89 -9.15 5.82 -9.31
CA ALA A 89 -7.88 5.11 -9.14
C ALA A 89 -6.72 6.09 -9.31
N VAL A 90 -5.81 6.12 -8.33
CA VAL A 90 -4.63 6.99 -8.35
C VAL A 90 -3.41 6.13 -8.62
N GLY A 91 -2.73 6.41 -9.72
CA GLY A 91 -1.48 5.77 -10.09
C GLY A 91 -0.25 6.53 -9.58
N PRO A 92 0.96 5.98 -9.83
CA PRO A 92 2.22 6.59 -9.40
C PRO A 92 2.43 8.02 -9.90
N ASP A 93 2.06 8.30 -11.15
CA ASP A 93 2.23 9.63 -11.76
C ASP A 93 1.32 10.66 -11.08
N GLN A 94 0.04 10.33 -10.85
CA GLN A 94 -0.88 11.21 -10.13
C GLN A 94 -0.44 11.45 -8.69
N MET A 95 0.20 10.45 -8.07
CA MET A 95 0.78 10.57 -6.73
C MET A 95 1.93 11.58 -6.74
N LYS A 96 2.87 11.43 -7.66
CA LYS A 96 4.01 12.33 -7.82
C LYS A 96 3.57 13.77 -8.10
N ASP A 97 2.60 13.94 -9.01
CA ASP A 97 2.05 15.26 -9.33
C ASP A 97 1.36 15.91 -8.12
N ALA A 98 0.68 15.13 -7.28
CA ALA A 98 0.07 15.62 -6.05
C ALA A 98 1.13 16.01 -5.01
N GLU A 99 2.23 15.28 -4.92
CA GLU A 99 3.39 15.65 -4.09
C GLU A 99 4.00 16.98 -4.54
N THR A 100 4.21 17.15 -5.85
CA THR A 100 4.74 18.38 -6.44
C THR A 100 3.85 19.58 -6.11
N ARG A 101 2.53 19.47 -6.36
CA ARG A 101 1.58 20.55 -6.01
C ARG A 101 1.58 20.89 -4.53
N LEU A 102 1.68 19.87 -3.66
CA LEU A 102 1.72 20.11 -2.22
C LEU A 102 3.00 20.83 -1.79
N LEU A 103 4.15 20.50 -2.39
CA LEU A 103 5.42 21.17 -2.17
C LEU A 103 5.40 22.63 -2.65
N GLU A 104 4.90 22.87 -3.85
CA GLU A 104 4.74 24.24 -4.41
C GLU A 104 3.82 25.09 -3.54
N LYS A 105 2.74 24.53 -3.05
CA LYS A 105 1.82 25.20 -2.14
C LYS A 105 2.46 25.51 -0.79
N THR A 106 3.31 24.63 -0.28
CA THR A 106 3.96 24.80 1.03
C THR A 106 5.16 25.72 0.95
N PHE A 107 5.91 25.66 -0.14
CA PHE A 107 7.12 26.43 -0.40
C PHE A 107 7.05 27.12 -1.78
N PRO A 108 6.26 28.18 -1.92
CA PRO A 108 6.03 28.84 -3.22
C PRO A 108 7.28 29.48 -3.85
N GLU A 109 8.30 29.75 -3.06
CA GLU A 109 9.58 30.33 -3.52
C GLU A 109 10.66 29.27 -3.79
N ARG A 110 10.30 27.99 -3.73
CA ARG A 110 11.24 26.87 -3.97
C ARG A 110 11.74 26.90 -5.41
N ILE A 111 13.07 26.82 -5.57
CA ILE A 111 13.73 26.78 -6.87
C ILE A 111 14.07 25.32 -7.18
N GLU A 112 13.43 24.75 -8.17
CA GLU A 112 13.70 23.38 -8.62
C GLU A 112 15.17 23.22 -9.05
N GLY A 113 15.83 22.17 -8.53
CA GLY A 113 17.22 21.84 -8.82
C GLY A 113 18.29 22.57 -7.99
N LYS A 114 17.93 23.49 -7.11
CA LYS A 114 18.86 24.12 -6.14
C LYS A 114 18.71 23.57 -4.72
N ASP A 115 17.55 23.03 -4.42
CA ASP A 115 17.23 22.47 -3.11
C ASP A 115 17.56 20.97 -3.07
N PRO A 116 17.74 20.40 -1.87
CA PRO A 116 17.90 18.95 -1.71
C PRO A 116 16.76 18.19 -2.40
N GLU A 117 17.06 17.04 -3.00
CA GLU A 117 16.06 16.21 -3.66
C GLU A 117 14.99 15.79 -2.66
N GLN A 118 13.73 16.16 -2.93
CA GLN A 118 12.58 15.79 -2.11
C GLN A 118 12.33 14.29 -2.22
N GLN A 119 12.38 13.59 -1.11
CA GLN A 119 11.97 12.20 -1.08
C GLN A 119 10.45 12.07 -1.15
N SER A 120 9.96 11.05 -1.85
CA SER A 120 8.54 10.75 -1.92
C SER A 120 7.99 10.40 -0.53
N PHE A 121 6.89 11.04 -0.14
CA PHE A 121 6.34 10.92 1.21
C PHE A 121 4.83 10.65 1.22
N LEU A 122 4.10 11.12 0.22
CA LEU A 122 2.63 11.13 0.23
C LEU A 122 2.04 9.71 0.18
N TRP A 123 2.69 8.80 -0.53
CA TRP A 123 2.27 7.40 -0.60
C TRP A 123 2.25 6.73 0.79
N LYS A 124 3.05 7.19 1.75
CA LYS A 124 3.04 6.70 3.15
C LYS A 124 1.71 7.00 3.85
N PHE A 125 0.97 7.99 3.39
CA PHE A 125 -0.37 8.35 3.88
C PHE A 125 -1.50 7.77 3.03
N ALA A 126 -1.18 7.16 1.89
CA ALA A 126 -2.15 6.73 0.89
C ALA A 126 -2.73 5.34 1.22
N THR A 127 -3.71 5.28 2.11
CA THR A 127 -4.36 4.02 2.53
C THR A 127 -5.79 3.87 2.04
N SER A 128 -6.39 4.89 1.42
CA SER A 128 -7.69 4.78 0.74
C SER A 128 -7.67 3.69 -0.34
N PRO A 129 -8.80 3.01 -0.62
CA PRO A 129 -8.90 2.05 -1.72
C PRO A 129 -8.52 2.63 -3.08
N ALA A 130 -8.59 3.96 -3.28
CA ALA A 130 -8.17 4.61 -4.52
C ALA A 130 -6.70 4.37 -4.87
N PHE A 131 -5.84 4.19 -3.87
CA PHE A 131 -4.39 4.00 -4.01
C PHE A 131 -3.97 2.53 -4.08
N LYS A 132 -4.85 1.62 -3.66
CA LYS A 132 -4.49 0.21 -3.52
C LYS A 132 -4.55 -0.53 -4.86
N GLU A 133 -3.55 -1.36 -5.11
CA GLU A 133 -3.54 -2.32 -6.23
C GLU A 133 -4.34 -3.59 -5.91
N THR A 134 -4.66 -3.84 -4.64
CA THR A 134 -5.56 -4.92 -4.21
C THR A 134 -7.01 -4.59 -4.55
N SER A 135 -7.86 -5.62 -4.67
CA SER A 135 -9.28 -5.50 -4.92
C SER A 135 -10.10 -5.89 -3.70
N ARG A 136 -11.21 -5.22 -3.50
CA ARG A 136 -12.15 -5.50 -2.39
C ARG A 136 -13.33 -6.36 -2.82
N LEU A 137 -13.59 -6.45 -4.12
CA LEU A 137 -14.81 -7.03 -4.70
C LEU A 137 -14.57 -8.27 -5.56
N GLY A 138 -13.40 -8.87 -5.50
CA GLY A 138 -13.04 -10.05 -6.28
C GLY A 138 -11.66 -9.93 -6.92
N TRP A 139 -11.29 -10.93 -7.71
CA TRP A 139 -9.93 -11.06 -8.25
C TRP A 139 -9.70 -10.27 -9.54
N TYR A 140 -10.70 -9.54 -10.04
CA TYR A 140 -10.65 -8.90 -11.34
C TYR A 140 -10.91 -7.42 -11.22
N ARG A 141 -10.08 -6.63 -11.88
CA ARG A 141 -10.19 -5.18 -11.95
C ARG A 141 -10.03 -4.73 -13.38
N PHE A 142 -10.94 -3.91 -13.82
CA PHE A 142 -10.77 -3.12 -15.02
C PHE A 142 -10.32 -1.71 -14.60
N THR A 143 -9.25 -1.21 -15.21
CA THR A 143 -8.78 0.18 -14.99
C THR A 143 -8.75 0.88 -16.34
N PHE A 144 -9.64 1.84 -16.51
CA PHE A 144 -9.81 2.58 -17.74
C PHE A 144 -9.38 4.04 -17.58
N PRO A 145 -8.82 4.66 -18.63
CA PRO A 145 -8.77 6.10 -18.71
C PRO A 145 -10.18 6.69 -18.58
N LEU A 146 -10.32 7.71 -17.74
CA LEU A 146 -11.59 8.39 -17.46
C LEU A 146 -12.27 8.85 -18.75
N GLN A 147 -11.49 9.43 -19.70
CA GLN A 147 -12.00 9.93 -20.96
C GLN A 147 -12.57 8.84 -21.87
N GLU A 148 -12.02 7.63 -21.84
CA GLU A 148 -12.59 6.49 -22.58
C GLU A 148 -13.97 6.13 -22.05
N VAL A 149 -14.10 6.06 -20.72
CA VAL A 149 -15.40 5.75 -20.09
C VAL A 149 -16.44 6.83 -20.35
N LEU A 150 -16.06 8.10 -20.22
CA LEU A 150 -16.98 9.22 -20.46
C LEU A 150 -17.34 9.36 -21.94
N THR A 151 -16.42 9.11 -22.85
CA THR A 151 -16.69 9.11 -24.31
C THR A 151 -17.66 7.99 -24.67
N ALA A 152 -17.39 6.75 -24.21
CA ALA A 152 -18.30 5.63 -24.43
C ALA A 152 -19.70 5.90 -23.85
N TYR A 153 -19.76 6.51 -22.67
CA TYR A 153 -21.02 6.88 -22.03
C TYR A 153 -21.75 7.98 -22.80
N ARG A 154 -21.05 9.03 -23.21
CA ARG A 154 -21.59 10.14 -24.01
C ARG A 154 -22.22 9.62 -25.31
N ASP A 155 -21.50 8.79 -26.02
CA ASP A 155 -21.91 8.33 -27.36
C ASP A 155 -23.08 7.33 -27.27
N GLN A 156 -23.14 6.50 -26.23
CA GLN A 156 -24.17 5.47 -26.08
C GLN A 156 -25.42 5.94 -25.32
N PHE A 157 -25.30 6.92 -24.40
CA PHE A 157 -26.40 7.31 -23.50
C PHE A 157 -26.78 8.79 -23.53
N CYS A 158 -25.93 9.65 -24.11
CA CYS A 158 -26.17 11.10 -24.12
C CYS A 158 -26.41 11.67 -25.54
N SER A 159 -26.55 10.84 -26.56
CA SER A 159 -26.71 11.27 -27.97
C SER A 159 -25.62 12.26 -28.41
N GLY A 160 -24.37 12.02 -27.96
CA GLY A 160 -23.20 12.86 -28.24
C GLY A 160 -23.05 14.11 -27.35
N SER A 161 -24.06 14.44 -26.53
CA SER A 161 -23.96 15.56 -25.59
C SER A 161 -23.10 15.20 -24.38
N GLN A 162 -22.45 16.20 -23.77
CA GLN A 162 -21.67 15.96 -22.56
C GLN A 162 -22.56 15.47 -21.42
N PRO A 163 -22.14 14.45 -20.66
CA PRO A 163 -22.89 14.00 -19.51
C PRO A 163 -22.88 15.06 -18.40
N ILE A 164 -23.92 15.08 -17.59
CA ILE A 164 -24.05 15.95 -16.42
C ILE A 164 -23.53 15.19 -15.20
N MET A 165 -22.68 15.85 -14.40
CA MET A 165 -22.15 15.31 -13.15
C MET A 165 -22.77 16.03 -11.95
N ARG A 166 -23.18 15.25 -10.96
CA ARG A 166 -23.85 15.76 -9.77
C ARG A 166 -23.30 15.18 -8.50
N VAL A 167 -23.39 15.94 -7.42
CA VAL A 167 -23.12 15.46 -6.06
C VAL A 167 -24.32 14.60 -5.63
N TYR A 168 -24.08 13.31 -5.40
CA TYR A 168 -25.16 12.40 -5.05
C TYR A 168 -25.31 12.25 -3.53
N GLU A 169 -24.31 11.69 -2.87
CA GLU A 169 -24.34 11.49 -1.43
C GLU A 169 -22.94 11.29 -0.83
N THR A 170 -22.84 11.45 0.49
CA THR A 170 -21.74 10.93 1.32
C THR A 170 -22.25 9.75 2.12
N VAL A 171 -21.53 8.64 2.11
CA VAL A 171 -21.84 7.40 2.84
C VAL A 171 -20.76 7.14 3.88
N LEU A 172 -21.21 6.89 5.12
CA LEU A 172 -20.37 6.40 6.20
C LEU A 172 -20.71 4.94 6.48
N TYR A 173 -19.70 4.08 6.35
CA TYR A 173 -19.78 2.66 6.61
C TYR A 173 -18.56 2.19 7.42
N GLY A 174 -18.78 1.77 8.67
CA GLY A 174 -17.66 1.41 9.55
C GLY A 174 -16.69 2.57 9.69
N GLN A 175 -15.48 2.39 9.19
CA GLN A 175 -14.41 3.40 9.15
C GLN A 175 -14.21 4.02 7.75
N GLU A 176 -15.08 3.69 6.80
CA GLU A 176 -15.03 4.23 5.44
C GLU A 176 -15.93 5.45 5.27
N VAL A 177 -15.43 6.42 4.52
CA VAL A 177 -16.22 7.50 3.95
C VAL A 177 -16.18 7.38 2.43
N MET A 178 -17.35 7.37 1.80
CA MET A 178 -17.47 7.28 0.35
C MET A 178 -18.27 8.47 -0.17
N HIS A 179 -17.67 9.28 -1.01
CA HIS A 179 -18.33 10.36 -1.74
C HIS A 179 -18.79 9.83 -3.09
N VAL A 180 -20.05 10.05 -3.42
CA VAL A 180 -20.64 9.52 -4.65
C VAL A 180 -20.92 10.65 -5.63
N VAL A 181 -20.36 10.56 -6.82
CA VAL A 181 -20.67 11.39 -7.98
C VAL A 181 -21.64 10.62 -8.88
N LEU A 182 -22.76 11.24 -9.21
CA LEU A 182 -23.72 10.73 -10.19
C LEU A 182 -23.45 11.34 -11.56
N VAL A 183 -23.29 10.48 -12.56
CA VAL A 183 -23.14 10.87 -13.97
C VAL A 183 -24.37 10.41 -14.74
N HIS A 184 -25.06 11.34 -15.40
CA HIS A 184 -26.29 11.04 -16.12
C HIS A 184 -26.41 11.79 -17.44
N SER A 185 -27.26 11.28 -18.34
CA SER A 185 -27.59 11.94 -19.60
C SER A 185 -28.34 13.27 -19.36
N PRO A 186 -28.04 14.32 -20.13
CA PRO A 186 -28.84 15.59 -20.09
C PRO A 186 -30.33 15.40 -20.29
N ALA A 187 -30.75 14.38 -21.03
CA ALA A 187 -32.15 14.05 -21.24
C ALA A 187 -32.88 13.52 -19.99
N LYS A 188 -32.13 13.18 -18.93
CA LYS A 188 -32.73 12.66 -17.69
C LYS A 188 -32.94 13.75 -16.64
N HIS A 189 -34.10 14.38 -16.65
CA HIS A 189 -34.45 15.49 -15.75
C HIS A 189 -34.74 15.07 -14.31
N ASN A 190 -35.02 13.80 -14.07
CA ASN A 190 -35.30 13.26 -12.72
C ASN A 190 -34.14 13.43 -11.72
N PHE A 191 -32.95 13.75 -12.17
CA PHE A 191 -31.79 14.02 -11.32
C PHE A 191 -31.51 15.52 -11.07
N ALA A 192 -32.35 16.41 -11.63
CA ALA A 192 -32.16 17.86 -11.56
C ALA A 192 -32.12 18.43 -10.14
N HIS A 193 -32.68 17.71 -9.17
CA HIS A 193 -32.70 18.11 -7.77
C HIS A 193 -31.37 17.86 -7.03
N TYR A 194 -30.46 17.08 -7.61
CA TYR A 194 -29.07 16.93 -7.05
C TYR A 194 -28.22 18.10 -7.48
N PRO A 195 -27.40 18.67 -6.59
CA PRO A 195 -26.48 19.75 -6.94
C PRO A 195 -25.52 19.34 -8.05
N LEU A 196 -25.16 20.28 -8.90
CA LEU A 196 -24.11 20.07 -9.91
C LEU A 196 -22.77 19.87 -9.21
N LEU A 197 -21.93 19.05 -9.81
CA LEU A 197 -20.53 18.94 -9.44
C LEU A 197 -19.79 20.13 -10.06
N ILE A 198 -19.71 21.23 -9.33
CA ILE A 198 -19.13 22.49 -9.78
C ILE A 198 -17.69 22.64 -9.30
N ASP A 199 -16.93 23.50 -9.99
CA ASP A 199 -15.56 23.85 -9.60
C ASP A 199 -15.59 24.79 -8.38
N ASP A 200 -15.55 24.18 -7.20
CA ASP A 200 -15.44 24.87 -5.93
C ASP A 200 -14.08 24.51 -5.30
N PRO A 201 -13.21 25.48 -4.99
CA PRO A 201 -11.91 25.23 -4.36
C PRO A 201 -11.99 24.45 -3.05
N ASP A 202 -13.13 24.54 -2.36
CA ASP A 202 -13.37 23.84 -1.10
C ASP A 202 -14.08 22.48 -1.24
N ALA A 203 -14.52 22.11 -2.44
CA ALA A 203 -15.21 20.84 -2.65
C ALA A 203 -14.26 19.65 -2.49
N VAL A 204 -14.78 18.56 -1.89
CA VAL A 204 -14.06 17.29 -1.73
C VAL A 204 -13.70 16.70 -3.10
N CYS A 205 -14.61 16.81 -4.06
CA CYS A 205 -14.40 16.31 -5.42
C CYS A 205 -15.08 17.25 -6.42
N VAL A 206 -14.37 17.59 -7.49
CA VAL A 206 -14.88 18.34 -8.64
C VAL A 206 -14.45 17.68 -9.94
N TYR A 207 -15.08 18.04 -11.07
CA TYR A 207 -14.62 17.63 -12.41
C TYR A 207 -14.27 18.87 -13.22
N LYS A 208 -13.01 18.92 -13.68
CA LYS A 208 -12.48 20.05 -14.43
C LYS A 208 -11.41 19.56 -15.41
N ASP A 209 -11.36 20.16 -16.58
CA ASP A 209 -10.32 19.94 -17.60
C ASP A 209 -10.08 18.45 -17.92
N GLY A 210 -11.14 17.65 -17.93
CA GLY A 210 -11.08 16.26 -18.32
C GLY A 210 -10.65 15.27 -17.22
N HIS A 211 -10.50 15.71 -15.98
CA HIS A 211 -10.14 14.86 -14.85
C HIS A 211 -10.95 15.21 -13.60
N PHE A 212 -10.98 14.29 -12.63
CA PHE A 212 -11.50 14.58 -11.30
C PHE A 212 -10.40 15.19 -10.45
N ILE A 213 -10.70 16.30 -9.78
CA ILE A 213 -9.88 16.85 -8.71
C ILE A 213 -10.48 16.33 -7.41
N TRP A 214 -9.70 15.50 -6.69
CA TRP A 214 -10.10 14.91 -5.41
C TRP A 214 -9.19 15.39 -4.29
N ARG A 215 -9.81 15.92 -3.23
CA ARG A 215 -9.14 16.44 -2.03
C ARG A 215 -9.53 15.59 -0.83
N PRO A 216 -8.82 14.49 -0.55
CA PRO A 216 -9.17 13.59 0.55
C PRO A 216 -9.07 14.30 1.90
N GLU A 217 -10.08 14.10 2.74
CA GLU A 217 -10.11 14.60 4.12
C GLU A 217 -9.61 13.55 5.11
N ALA A 218 -9.85 12.27 4.85
CA ALA A 218 -9.45 11.15 5.68
C ALA A 218 -8.71 10.12 4.83
N MET A 219 -7.42 9.92 5.07
CA MET A 219 -6.55 9.12 4.21
C MET A 219 -6.17 7.78 4.81
N CYS A 220 -6.25 7.60 6.11
CA CYS A 220 -5.71 6.44 6.81
C CYS A 220 -6.75 5.76 7.69
N GLU A 221 -6.76 4.45 7.70
CA GLU A 221 -7.45 3.63 8.70
C GLU A 221 -6.63 3.58 9.99
N LYS A 222 -5.34 3.33 9.87
CA LYS A 222 -4.36 3.36 10.95
C LYS A 222 -3.25 4.31 10.57
N HIS A 223 -3.06 5.32 11.37
CA HIS A 223 -2.12 6.39 11.09
C HIS A 223 -0.89 6.26 11.96
N TRP A 224 0.22 5.83 11.38
CA TRP A 224 1.51 5.66 12.05
C TRP A 224 2.46 6.84 11.83
N LEU A 225 2.07 7.78 10.96
CA LEU A 225 2.94 8.82 10.46
C LEU A 225 2.31 10.19 10.67
N LYS A 226 3.14 11.19 10.93
CA LYS A 226 2.80 12.60 10.89
C LYS A 226 3.58 13.28 9.78
N LEU A 227 2.99 14.31 9.18
CA LEU A 227 3.68 15.18 8.26
C LEU A 227 4.58 16.15 9.06
N VAL A 228 5.85 16.21 8.70
CA VAL A 228 6.83 17.18 9.23
C VAL A 228 7.24 18.10 8.10
N CYS A 229 7.01 19.39 8.29
CA CYS A 229 7.52 20.44 7.42
C CYS A 229 8.87 20.91 7.95
N ARG A 230 9.89 20.87 7.10
CA ARG A 230 11.24 21.38 7.40
C ARG A 230 11.50 22.66 6.62
N PRO A 231 11.19 23.85 7.17
CA PRO A 231 11.36 25.10 6.46
C PRO A 231 12.80 25.36 6.01
N ASP A 232 13.78 24.96 6.83
CA ASP A 232 15.21 25.21 6.55
C ASP A 232 15.71 24.49 5.29
N SER A 233 15.18 23.30 5.00
CA SER A 233 15.51 22.48 3.81
C SER A 233 14.41 22.46 2.76
N GLN A 234 13.31 23.17 2.99
CA GLN A 234 12.11 23.19 2.13
C GLN A 234 11.61 21.80 1.75
N GLN A 235 11.57 20.91 2.76
CA GLN A 235 11.17 19.52 2.60
C GLN A 235 9.94 19.17 3.43
N LEU A 236 9.16 18.23 2.91
CA LEU A 236 8.07 17.55 3.61
C LEU A 236 8.46 16.11 3.87
N GLU A 237 8.33 15.67 5.10
CA GLU A 237 8.70 14.31 5.51
C GLU A 237 7.54 13.64 6.24
N ALA A 238 7.41 12.33 6.05
CA ALA A 238 6.52 11.49 6.85
C ALA A 238 7.32 10.86 7.99
N CYS A 239 7.12 11.35 9.21
CA CYS A 239 7.80 10.87 10.42
C CYS A 239 6.87 9.99 11.25
N GLY A 240 7.45 8.95 11.88
CA GLY A 240 6.71 8.02 12.72
C GLY A 240 6.11 8.65 13.96
N VAL A 241 4.99 8.10 14.43
CA VAL A 241 4.36 8.38 15.73
C VAL A 241 4.46 7.16 16.64
N ALA A 242 4.50 7.39 17.96
CA ALA A 242 4.70 6.33 18.95
C ALA A 242 3.56 5.30 18.98
N GLU A 243 2.35 5.72 18.68
CA GLU A 243 1.15 4.88 18.70
C GLU A 243 0.39 5.00 17.38
N ALA A 244 -0.07 3.87 16.84
CA ALA A 244 -0.96 3.86 15.70
C ALA A 244 -2.34 4.36 16.09
N LEU A 245 -2.82 5.33 15.37
CA LEU A 245 -4.16 5.89 15.56
C LEU A 245 -5.08 5.40 14.45
N SER A 246 -6.30 5.02 14.81
CA SER A 246 -7.33 4.72 13.82
C SER A 246 -7.84 6.02 13.20
N TYR A 247 -8.02 6.00 11.89
CA TYR A 247 -8.45 7.16 11.12
C TYR A 247 -9.50 6.77 10.09
N VAL A 248 -10.45 7.66 9.83
CA VAL A 248 -11.45 7.44 8.77
C VAL A 248 -10.79 7.75 7.43
N TRP A 249 -10.86 6.83 6.49
CA TRP A 249 -10.38 7.05 5.12
C TRP A 249 -11.54 7.17 4.13
N ASP A 250 -11.36 8.05 3.15
CA ASP A 250 -12.36 8.33 2.14
C ASP A 250 -11.99 7.79 0.77
N LYS A 251 -12.97 7.73 -0.10
CA LYS A 251 -12.86 7.40 -1.52
C LYS A 251 -13.97 8.07 -2.30
N VAL A 252 -13.77 8.20 -3.60
CA VAL A 252 -14.81 8.69 -4.52
C VAL A 252 -15.30 7.54 -5.40
N ALA A 253 -16.60 7.33 -5.40
CA ALA A 253 -17.30 6.43 -6.31
C ALA A 253 -18.05 7.23 -7.37
N VAL A 254 -18.04 6.71 -8.60
CA VAL A 254 -18.73 7.31 -9.75
C VAL A 254 -19.83 6.36 -10.21
N ALA A 255 -21.07 6.80 -10.11
CA ALA A 255 -22.25 6.07 -10.55
C ALA A 255 -22.69 6.57 -11.93
N LEU A 256 -22.53 5.75 -12.97
CA LEU A 256 -23.01 6.06 -14.33
C LEU A 256 -24.44 5.53 -14.49
N ASP A 257 -25.39 6.41 -14.78
CA ASP A 257 -26.78 6.03 -15.00
C ASP A 257 -27.01 5.57 -16.44
N VAL A 258 -26.92 4.28 -16.67
CA VAL A 258 -27.17 3.66 -17.98
C VAL A 258 -28.62 3.25 -18.19
N GLY A 259 -29.46 3.28 -17.16
CA GLY A 259 -30.81 2.75 -17.21
C GLY A 259 -30.87 1.25 -16.88
N LYS A 260 -32.08 0.78 -16.61
CA LYS A 260 -32.30 -0.64 -16.26
C LYS A 260 -31.91 -1.55 -17.42
N THR A 261 -31.17 -2.62 -17.13
CA THR A 261 -30.76 -3.66 -18.07
C THR A 261 -29.86 -3.24 -19.23
N GLN A 262 -29.51 -1.96 -19.33
CA GLN A 262 -28.62 -1.46 -20.38
C GLN A 262 -27.16 -1.78 -20.08
N VAL A 263 -26.36 -1.88 -21.13
CA VAL A 263 -24.93 -2.21 -21.10
C VAL A 263 -24.12 -1.05 -21.63
N LEU A 264 -23.16 -0.56 -20.87
CA LEU A 264 -22.12 0.33 -21.38
C LEU A 264 -21.06 -0.53 -22.08
N LYS A 265 -21.09 -0.52 -23.40
CA LYS A 265 -20.27 -1.39 -24.27
C LYS A 265 -18.88 -0.83 -24.50
N PHE A 266 -17.93 -1.75 -24.61
CA PHE A 266 -16.53 -1.50 -25.00
C PHE A 266 -16.09 -2.57 -25.98
N ASP A 267 -15.10 -2.26 -26.81
CA ASP A 267 -14.48 -3.24 -27.66
C ASP A 267 -13.80 -4.34 -26.87
N ALA A 268 -13.72 -5.55 -27.45
CA ALA A 268 -13.11 -6.69 -26.79
C ALA A 268 -11.64 -6.45 -26.43
N ASP A 269 -10.91 -5.68 -27.24
CA ASP A 269 -9.53 -5.30 -26.98
C ASP A 269 -9.42 -4.28 -25.85
N GLN A 270 -10.31 -3.30 -25.78
CA GLN A 270 -10.39 -2.38 -24.65
C GLN A 270 -10.63 -3.13 -23.33
N LEU A 271 -11.61 -4.04 -23.30
CA LEU A 271 -11.85 -4.87 -22.12
C LEU A 271 -10.63 -5.70 -21.75
N ARG A 272 -9.99 -6.33 -22.73
CA ARG A 272 -8.79 -7.16 -22.49
C ARG A 272 -7.62 -6.35 -21.96
N ASN A 273 -7.31 -5.21 -22.57
CA ASN A 273 -6.12 -4.42 -22.27
C ASN A 273 -6.22 -3.70 -20.92
N ASN A 274 -7.44 -3.40 -20.49
CA ASN A 274 -7.71 -2.73 -19.21
C ASN A 274 -7.98 -3.70 -18.04
N LEU A 275 -7.95 -5.02 -18.30
CA LEU A 275 -8.18 -6.05 -17.29
C LEU A 275 -6.87 -6.39 -16.56
N LYS A 276 -6.92 -6.37 -15.23
CA LYS A 276 -5.84 -6.81 -14.33
C LYS A 276 -6.36 -7.85 -13.34
N TYR A 277 -5.47 -8.74 -12.90
CA TYR A 277 -5.68 -9.54 -11.71
C TYR A 277 -5.38 -8.70 -10.47
N CYS A 278 -6.11 -8.91 -9.42
CA CYS A 278 -5.86 -8.26 -8.15
C CYS A 278 -5.91 -9.29 -7.03
N LEU A 279 -5.04 -9.15 -6.07
CA LEU A 279 -5.22 -9.81 -4.79
C LEU A 279 -6.38 -9.17 -4.04
N LEU A 280 -7.02 -9.95 -3.17
CA LEU A 280 -8.04 -9.41 -2.29
C LEU A 280 -7.38 -8.54 -1.21
N ASP A 281 -8.00 -7.41 -0.93
CA ASP A 281 -7.64 -6.56 0.21
C ASP A 281 -7.96 -7.29 1.53
N ASP A 282 -7.24 -6.98 2.59
CA ASP A 282 -7.53 -7.45 3.95
C ASP A 282 -8.96 -7.08 4.38
N ILE A 283 -9.44 -5.91 3.97
CA ILE A 283 -10.83 -5.49 4.12
C ILE A 283 -11.58 -5.81 2.82
N ASN A 284 -11.82 -7.09 2.57
CA ASN A 284 -12.64 -7.46 1.44
C ASN A 284 -14.13 -7.27 1.75
N CYS A 285 -14.85 -6.94 0.71
CA CYS A 285 -16.30 -6.68 0.76
C CYS A 285 -17.11 -7.80 0.10
N LEU A 286 -16.57 -8.98 0.01
CA LEU A 286 -17.29 -10.14 -0.53
C LEU A 286 -18.35 -10.64 0.45
N PRO A 287 -19.44 -11.24 -0.02
CA PRO A 287 -20.40 -11.92 0.85
C PRO A 287 -19.71 -12.99 1.71
N LYS A 288 -20.26 -13.24 2.91
CA LYS A 288 -19.68 -14.21 3.86
C LYS A 288 -19.55 -15.63 3.30
N ASP A 289 -20.41 -15.98 2.36
CA ASP A 289 -20.48 -17.30 1.71
C ASP A 289 -19.62 -17.38 0.43
N HIS A 290 -18.88 -16.30 0.12
CA HIS A 290 -18.01 -16.30 -1.05
C HIS A 290 -16.80 -17.20 -0.79
N ILE A 291 -16.68 -18.24 -1.61
CA ILE A 291 -15.52 -19.14 -1.55
C ILE A 291 -14.34 -18.43 -2.21
N PRO A 292 -13.24 -18.18 -1.49
CA PRO A 292 -12.05 -17.61 -2.08
C PRO A 292 -11.50 -18.53 -3.17
N VAL A 293 -11.31 -18.03 -4.36
CA VAL A 293 -10.63 -18.77 -5.43
C VAL A 293 -9.15 -18.43 -5.42
N SER A 294 -8.30 -19.40 -5.78
CA SER A 294 -6.87 -19.13 -5.88
C SER A 294 -6.57 -18.18 -7.05
N PHE A 295 -5.49 -17.43 -6.95
CA PHE A 295 -5.03 -16.55 -8.01
C PHE A 295 -4.78 -17.33 -9.33
N ASP A 296 -4.20 -18.52 -9.25
CA ASP A 296 -3.95 -19.37 -10.41
C ASP A 296 -5.25 -19.80 -11.10
N TYR A 297 -6.30 -20.06 -10.32
CA TYR A 297 -7.62 -20.32 -10.88
C TYR A 297 -8.18 -19.07 -11.58
N ALA A 298 -8.07 -17.90 -10.96
CA ALA A 298 -8.51 -16.64 -11.56
C ALA A 298 -7.79 -16.36 -12.88
N LYS A 299 -6.48 -16.59 -12.93
CA LYS A 299 -5.65 -16.49 -14.15
C LYS A 299 -6.12 -17.45 -15.24
N THR A 300 -6.43 -18.69 -14.88
CA THR A 300 -6.96 -19.70 -15.80
C THR A 300 -8.30 -19.26 -16.39
N VAL A 301 -9.18 -18.69 -15.59
CA VAL A 301 -10.47 -18.16 -16.06
C VAL A 301 -10.29 -17.07 -17.10
N VAL A 302 -9.40 -16.10 -16.85
CA VAL A 302 -9.16 -15.02 -17.82
C VAL A 302 -8.54 -15.55 -19.12
N LYS A 303 -7.53 -16.42 -19.03
CA LYS A 303 -6.93 -17.04 -20.24
C LYS A 303 -7.97 -17.79 -21.09
N ARG A 304 -8.96 -18.41 -20.46
CA ARG A 304 -10.07 -19.07 -21.17
C ARG A 304 -11.01 -18.07 -21.83
N LEU A 305 -11.33 -16.93 -21.18
CA LEU A 305 -12.24 -15.92 -21.70
C LEU A 305 -11.60 -15.07 -22.79
N TRP A 306 -10.31 -14.78 -22.67
CA TRP A 306 -9.51 -14.02 -23.61
C TRP A 306 -8.19 -14.77 -23.92
N PRO A 307 -8.18 -15.72 -24.86
CA PRO A 307 -7.01 -16.55 -25.15
C PRO A 307 -5.74 -15.75 -25.52
N GLY A 308 -5.90 -14.58 -26.12
CA GLY A 308 -4.80 -13.68 -26.46
C GLY A 308 -4.42 -12.67 -25.38
N TRP A 309 -4.97 -12.80 -24.17
CA TRP A 309 -4.64 -11.90 -23.08
C TRP A 309 -3.21 -12.16 -22.57
N SER A 310 -2.36 -11.14 -22.67
CA SER A 310 -0.98 -11.21 -22.20
C SER A 310 -0.78 -10.61 -20.82
N GLY A 311 -1.77 -9.89 -20.29
CA GLY A 311 -1.71 -9.26 -18.95
C GLY A 311 -0.50 -8.35 -18.72
N PRO A 312 -0.43 -7.63 -17.62
CA PRO A 312 0.86 -7.10 -17.17
C PRO A 312 1.81 -8.28 -17.01
N LEU A 313 3.01 -8.12 -17.57
CA LEU A 313 4.06 -9.14 -17.64
C LEU A 313 4.09 -9.99 -16.37
N GLU A 314 4.23 -11.30 -16.52
CA GLU A 314 4.26 -12.26 -15.39
C GLU A 314 5.23 -11.82 -14.28
N GLU A 315 6.25 -11.06 -14.63
CA GLU A 315 7.22 -10.46 -13.71
C GLU A 315 6.59 -9.45 -12.74
N GLU A 316 5.70 -8.56 -13.15
CA GLU A 316 5.06 -7.59 -12.23
C GLU A 316 3.98 -8.22 -11.35
N SER A 317 3.19 -9.15 -11.87
CA SER A 317 2.18 -9.86 -11.07
C SER A 317 2.79 -10.91 -10.16
N SER A 318 3.86 -11.58 -10.58
CA SER A 318 4.66 -12.49 -9.76
C SER A 318 5.35 -11.75 -8.61
N LEU A 319 5.90 -10.56 -8.87
CA LEU A 319 6.48 -9.67 -7.87
C LEU A 319 5.46 -9.28 -6.78
N ARG A 320 4.26 -8.89 -7.19
CA ARG A 320 3.18 -8.46 -6.27
C ARG A 320 2.56 -9.64 -5.53
N HIS A 321 2.44 -10.78 -6.18
CA HIS A 321 1.92 -12.00 -5.58
C HIS A 321 2.85 -12.59 -4.53
N SER A 322 4.15 -12.59 -4.79
CA SER A 322 5.18 -13.04 -3.85
C SER A 322 5.20 -12.21 -2.56
N LEU A 323 4.92 -10.90 -2.64
CA LEU A 323 4.87 -10.00 -1.47
C LEU A 323 3.55 -10.06 -0.69
N SER A 324 2.49 -10.62 -1.25
CA SER A 324 1.16 -10.56 -0.63
C SER A 324 0.63 -11.92 -0.16
N VAL A 325 1.06 -13.03 -0.76
CA VAL A 325 0.54 -14.38 -0.47
C VAL A 325 1.46 -15.18 0.44
N SER A 326 2.76 -15.02 0.32
CA SER A 326 3.71 -15.59 1.28
C SER A 326 4.26 -14.45 2.12
N GLY A 327 3.88 -14.37 3.37
CA GLY A 327 4.40 -13.36 4.29
C GLY A 327 5.91 -13.10 4.10
N LEU A 328 6.33 -11.86 4.31
CA LEU A 328 7.72 -11.46 4.13
C LEU A 328 8.65 -12.31 5.00
N ARG A 329 9.71 -12.88 4.39
CA ARG A 329 10.62 -13.80 5.07
C ARG A 329 12.02 -13.22 5.12
N LEU A 330 12.48 -12.96 6.35
CA LEU A 330 13.73 -12.31 6.68
C LEU A 330 14.65 -13.31 7.38
N VAL A 331 15.90 -13.39 6.94
CA VAL A 331 16.94 -14.18 7.60
C VAL A 331 17.93 -13.24 8.27
N LEU A 332 18.13 -13.40 9.57
CA LEU A 332 19.10 -12.63 10.34
C LEU A 332 20.43 -13.38 10.36
N VAL A 333 21.47 -12.79 9.82
CA VAL A 333 22.83 -13.34 9.74
C VAL A 333 23.80 -12.37 10.43
N GLY A 334 24.81 -12.87 11.10
CA GLY A 334 25.83 -12.02 11.74
C GLY A 334 26.55 -12.73 12.86
N TRP A 335 27.52 -12.05 13.46
CA TRP A 335 28.40 -12.58 14.54
C TRP A 335 27.63 -12.82 15.85
N ALA A 336 28.27 -13.51 16.80
CA ALA A 336 27.72 -13.68 18.14
C ALA A 336 27.62 -12.33 18.84
N GLY A 337 26.48 -12.08 19.55
CA GLY A 337 26.29 -10.87 20.35
C GLY A 337 25.94 -9.59 19.57
N VAL A 338 25.83 -9.63 18.22
CA VAL A 338 25.50 -8.43 17.43
C VAL A 338 24.02 -8.03 17.48
N GLY A 339 23.15 -8.77 18.18
CA GLY A 339 21.76 -8.41 18.36
C GLY A 339 20.78 -9.08 17.42
N LYS A 340 21.11 -10.17 16.73
CA LYS A 340 20.18 -10.90 15.81
C LYS A 340 18.84 -11.22 16.45
N SER A 341 18.83 -11.93 17.56
CA SER A 341 17.60 -12.32 18.27
C SER A 341 16.82 -11.11 18.78
N SER A 342 17.51 -10.07 19.25
CA SER A 342 16.88 -8.81 19.67
C SER A 342 16.26 -8.09 18.49
N SER A 343 16.94 -8.05 17.33
CA SER A 343 16.38 -7.48 16.10
C SER A 343 15.13 -8.25 15.65
N GLY A 344 15.14 -9.57 15.74
CA GLY A 344 13.95 -10.38 15.46
C GLY A 344 12.77 -10.05 16.38
N ASN A 345 13.04 -9.80 17.67
CA ASN A 345 12.03 -9.37 18.64
C ASN A 345 11.48 -7.97 18.32
N THR A 346 12.39 -7.04 17.97
CA THR A 346 12.00 -5.67 17.57
C THR A 346 11.14 -5.71 16.31
N ILE A 347 11.55 -6.45 15.28
CA ILE A 347 10.78 -6.61 14.02
C ILE A 347 9.38 -7.20 14.28
N LEU A 348 9.28 -8.23 15.12
CA LEU A 348 8.00 -8.88 15.41
C LEU A 348 7.17 -8.18 16.51
N GLY A 349 7.70 -7.11 17.10
CA GLY A 349 7.01 -6.35 18.15
C GLY A 349 6.74 -7.13 19.45
N ARG A 350 7.41 -8.27 19.65
CA ARG A 350 7.23 -9.16 20.84
C ARG A 350 8.48 -9.94 21.15
N ASN A 351 8.59 -10.49 22.37
CA ASN A 351 9.69 -11.35 22.77
C ASN A 351 9.52 -12.77 22.15
N ALA A 352 9.79 -12.87 20.84
CA ALA A 352 9.65 -14.11 20.08
C ALA A 352 10.90 -15.01 20.17
N PHE A 353 12.07 -14.40 20.36
CA PHE A 353 13.36 -15.08 20.48
C PHE A 353 13.98 -14.84 21.84
N ARG A 354 14.62 -15.85 22.40
CA ARG A 354 15.39 -15.71 23.64
C ARG A 354 16.69 -14.96 23.38
N THR A 355 16.94 -13.87 24.10
CA THR A 355 18.11 -12.99 23.94
C THR A 355 19.28 -13.30 24.88
N SER A 356 19.08 -14.19 25.86
CA SER A 356 20.15 -14.61 26.80
C SER A 356 21.18 -15.47 26.11
N PRO A 357 22.48 -15.34 26.46
CA PRO A 357 23.54 -15.98 25.73
C PRO A 357 23.62 -17.50 26.04
N PRO A 358 23.31 -18.36 25.11
CA PRO A 358 23.92 -19.66 25.10
C PRO A 358 25.12 -19.57 24.17
N PHE A 359 26.31 -19.80 24.70
CA PHE A 359 27.45 -20.20 23.89
C PHE A 359 27.06 -21.43 23.05
N GLY A 360 27.32 -21.38 21.73
CA GLY A 360 27.16 -22.53 20.86
C GLY A 360 25.74 -22.81 20.37
N ARG A 361 24.97 -21.80 19.98
CA ARG A 361 23.69 -22.02 19.26
C ARG A 361 23.95 -22.68 17.90
N ARG A 362 23.53 -23.95 17.78
CA ARG A 362 23.71 -24.73 16.53
C ARG A 362 22.41 -24.85 15.72
N ARG A 363 21.30 -24.26 16.16
CA ARG A 363 19.99 -24.35 15.51
C ARG A 363 19.45 -22.99 15.11
N CYS A 364 18.75 -22.96 14.00
CA CYS A 364 17.94 -21.82 13.59
C CYS A 364 16.61 -21.82 14.34
N TYR A 365 16.11 -20.63 14.61
CA TYR A 365 14.77 -20.43 15.16
C TYR A 365 13.94 -19.62 14.20
N LEU A 366 12.74 -20.11 13.89
CA LEU A 366 11.79 -19.45 13.01
C LEU A 366 10.61 -18.98 13.85
N GLN A 367 10.26 -17.70 13.70
CA GLN A 367 9.07 -17.10 14.33
C GLN A 367 8.28 -16.33 13.29
N ARG A 368 6.95 -16.33 13.45
CA ARG A 368 6.02 -15.60 12.59
C ARG A 368 5.25 -14.58 13.41
N GLY A 369 4.90 -13.48 12.80
CA GLY A 369 4.05 -12.45 13.40
C GLY A 369 3.36 -11.63 12.33
N ASN A 370 2.32 -10.94 12.73
CA ASN A 370 1.66 -9.96 11.87
C ASN A 370 2.27 -8.58 12.19
N VAL A 371 2.98 -8.00 11.23
CA VAL A 371 3.66 -6.70 11.35
C VAL A 371 3.07 -5.79 10.29
N PHE A 372 2.41 -4.70 10.68
CA PHE A 372 1.70 -3.78 9.78
C PHE A 372 0.73 -4.49 8.83
N SER A 373 -0.08 -5.40 9.39
CA SER A 373 -1.04 -6.21 8.65
C SER A 373 -0.43 -7.16 7.60
N ARG A 374 0.88 -7.47 7.73
CA ARG A 374 1.59 -8.43 6.89
C ARG A 374 2.13 -9.57 7.72
N GLU A 375 2.01 -10.79 7.23
CA GLU A 375 2.70 -11.92 7.84
C GLU A 375 4.20 -11.75 7.60
N VAL A 376 4.98 -11.63 8.69
CA VAL A 376 6.43 -11.56 8.65
C VAL A 376 6.99 -12.79 9.35
N THR A 377 7.80 -13.53 8.63
CA THR A 377 8.57 -14.66 9.17
C THR A 377 10.02 -14.21 9.37
N VAL A 378 10.51 -14.33 10.57
CA VAL A 378 11.91 -14.04 10.90
C VAL A 378 12.64 -15.35 11.24
N ILE A 379 13.79 -15.56 10.65
CA ILE A 379 14.66 -16.70 10.88
C ILE A 379 15.94 -16.20 11.56
N ASP A 380 16.11 -16.52 12.82
CA ASP A 380 17.32 -16.23 13.61
C ASP A 380 18.32 -17.37 13.43
N THR A 381 19.50 -17.07 12.84
CA THR A 381 20.52 -18.07 12.53
C THR A 381 21.60 -18.15 13.61
N PRO A 382 22.34 -19.28 13.70
CA PRO A 382 23.59 -19.36 14.43
C PRO A 382 24.61 -18.26 14.05
N ALA A 383 25.60 -18.02 14.87
CA ALA A 383 26.62 -17.02 14.59
C ALA A 383 27.51 -17.42 13.39
N LEU A 384 28.03 -16.44 12.64
CA LEU A 384 28.84 -16.66 11.44
C LEU A 384 30.05 -17.58 11.66
N PRO A 385 30.86 -17.48 12.74
CA PRO A 385 31.96 -18.40 12.97
C PRO A 385 31.52 -19.86 13.12
N GLU A 386 30.36 -20.08 13.72
CA GLU A 386 29.79 -21.41 13.91
C GLU A 386 29.29 -22.02 12.57
N THR A 387 29.09 -21.20 11.55
CA THR A 387 28.72 -21.66 10.20
C THR A 387 29.84 -22.37 9.45
N SER A 388 31.05 -22.35 9.96
CA SER A 388 32.17 -23.16 9.45
C SER A 388 32.01 -24.64 9.79
N ASP A 389 31.23 -24.97 10.84
CA ASP A 389 30.84 -26.33 11.17
C ASP A 389 29.86 -26.87 10.11
N PRO A 390 30.18 -28.01 9.44
CA PRO A 390 29.35 -28.60 8.41
C PRO A 390 27.92 -28.92 8.88
N GLU A 391 27.74 -29.32 10.13
CA GLU A 391 26.40 -29.62 10.69
C GLU A 391 25.57 -28.35 10.91
N VAL A 392 26.20 -27.27 11.38
CA VAL A 392 25.56 -25.97 11.52
C VAL A 392 25.14 -25.40 10.14
N LYS A 393 26.05 -25.53 9.16
CA LYS A 393 25.77 -25.14 7.78
C LYS A 393 24.56 -25.90 7.21
N LYS A 394 24.53 -27.22 7.39
CA LYS A 394 23.42 -28.09 6.96
C LYS A 394 22.10 -27.71 7.64
N GLU A 395 22.13 -27.35 8.92
CA GLU A 395 20.95 -26.89 9.66
C GLU A 395 20.43 -25.55 9.12
N ILE A 396 21.31 -24.59 8.82
CA ILE A 396 20.94 -23.32 8.21
C ILE A 396 20.30 -23.55 6.84
N PHE A 397 20.92 -24.35 5.99
CA PHE A 397 20.36 -24.72 4.69
C PHE A 397 19.00 -25.43 4.84
N ARG A 398 18.88 -26.33 5.81
CA ARG A 398 17.62 -27.03 6.09
C ARG A 398 16.54 -26.06 6.54
N CYS A 399 16.84 -25.10 7.40
CA CYS A 399 15.91 -24.10 7.89
C CYS A 399 15.44 -23.15 6.77
N ILE A 400 16.36 -22.71 5.93
CA ILE A 400 16.10 -21.83 4.81
C ILE A 400 15.30 -22.55 3.71
N ASN A 401 15.65 -23.78 3.36
CA ASN A 401 15.02 -24.55 2.27
C ASN A 401 13.75 -25.26 2.68
N ARG A 402 13.55 -25.63 3.95
CA ARG A 402 12.27 -26.19 4.46
C ARG A 402 11.13 -25.20 4.43
N SER A 403 11.44 -23.97 4.28
CA SER A 403 10.47 -22.91 4.25
C SER A 403 10.23 -22.49 2.79
N THR A 404 9.32 -23.13 2.11
CA THR A 404 8.80 -22.66 0.82
C THR A 404 7.82 -21.51 1.05
N PRO A 405 7.98 -20.37 0.38
CA PRO A 405 9.03 -20.02 -0.59
C PRO A 405 10.36 -19.65 0.05
N ALA A 406 11.43 -19.50 -0.78
CA ALA A 406 12.75 -19.07 -0.35
C ALA A 406 12.73 -17.74 0.41
N PRO A 407 13.70 -17.44 1.30
CA PRO A 407 13.77 -16.15 1.98
C PRO A 407 13.81 -14.98 0.99
N HIS A 408 13.03 -13.95 1.28
CA HIS A 408 12.98 -12.76 0.45
C HIS A 408 14.23 -11.89 0.66
N ALA A 409 14.63 -11.66 1.91
CA ALA A 409 15.80 -10.84 2.23
C ALA A 409 16.68 -11.44 3.32
N ILE A 410 17.95 -11.10 3.24
CA ILE A 410 18.94 -11.40 4.26
C ILE A 410 19.33 -10.08 4.94
N LEU A 411 19.17 -10.03 6.25
CA LEU A 411 19.60 -8.91 7.08
C LEU A 411 20.92 -9.27 7.72
N LEU A 412 22.00 -8.67 7.23
CA LEU A 412 23.33 -8.81 7.83
C LEU A 412 23.38 -7.89 9.05
N VAL A 413 23.21 -8.48 10.22
CA VAL A 413 23.16 -7.76 11.50
C VAL A 413 24.57 -7.45 11.97
N VAL A 414 24.82 -6.17 12.21
CA VAL A 414 26.11 -5.62 12.60
C VAL A 414 25.92 -4.67 13.77
N ARG A 415 26.69 -4.85 14.84
CA ARG A 415 26.62 -3.95 15.99
C ARG A 415 27.50 -2.73 15.79
N LEU A 416 26.95 -1.53 15.97
CA LEU A 416 27.72 -0.29 15.96
C LEU A 416 28.81 -0.34 17.06
N GLY A 417 30.04 0.01 16.69
CA GLY A 417 31.22 -0.09 17.56
C GLY A 417 31.95 -1.43 17.55
N PHE A 418 31.42 -2.46 16.83
CA PHE A 418 32.06 -3.81 16.80
C PHE A 418 32.61 -4.19 15.42
N LEU A 419 32.64 -3.26 14.48
CA LEU A 419 32.80 -3.50 13.04
C LEU A 419 34.26 -3.71 12.57
N THR A 420 35.25 -3.37 13.39
CA THR A 420 36.57 -3.04 12.86
C THR A 420 37.44 -4.23 12.48
N THR A 421 37.12 -5.45 12.92
CA THR A 421 38.09 -6.57 12.80
C THR A 421 37.68 -7.70 11.86
N HIS A 422 36.43 -7.77 11.39
CA HIS A 422 35.93 -8.99 10.72
C HIS A 422 35.16 -8.77 9.42
N VAL A 423 35.28 -7.62 8.73
CA VAL A 423 34.51 -7.31 7.53
C VAL A 423 34.80 -8.28 6.39
N GLU A 424 36.06 -8.50 6.07
CA GLU A 424 36.47 -9.44 5.00
C GLU A 424 36.04 -10.87 5.30
N GLU A 425 36.19 -11.30 6.55
CA GLU A 425 35.76 -12.63 6.97
C GLU A 425 34.23 -12.76 6.88
N THR A 426 33.47 -11.71 7.25
CA THR A 426 32.03 -11.66 7.10
C THR A 426 31.62 -11.85 5.63
N VAL A 427 32.25 -11.13 4.70
CA VAL A 427 31.97 -11.25 3.26
C VAL A 427 32.25 -12.69 2.79
N LYS A 428 33.41 -13.24 3.11
CA LYS A 428 33.80 -14.62 2.74
C LYS A 428 32.80 -15.65 3.29
N GLN A 429 32.41 -15.51 4.55
CA GLN A 429 31.47 -16.44 5.21
C GLN A 429 30.07 -16.38 4.58
N VAL A 430 29.55 -15.19 4.31
CA VAL A 430 28.26 -15.00 3.70
C VAL A 430 28.25 -15.56 2.28
N GLU A 431 29.28 -15.26 1.47
CA GLU A 431 29.40 -15.80 0.11
C GLU A 431 29.55 -17.32 0.09
N LYS A 432 30.36 -17.88 0.99
CA LYS A 432 30.53 -19.33 1.14
C LYS A 432 29.22 -20.02 1.52
N MET A 433 28.35 -19.33 2.25
CA MET A 433 27.09 -19.88 2.75
C MET A 433 25.97 -19.77 1.72
N PHE A 434 25.83 -18.64 1.04
CA PHE A 434 24.68 -18.33 0.21
C PHE A 434 24.99 -18.12 -1.27
N GLY A 435 26.29 -18.13 -1.66
CA GLY A 435 26.77 -17.81 -3.01
C GLY A 435 26.90 -16.30 -3.25
N GLU A 436 27.63 -15.92 -4.31
CA GLU A 436 27.93 -14.52 -4.62
C GLU A 436 26.69 -13.67 -4.92
N ASN A 437 25.65 -14.27 -5.48
CA ASN A 437 24.39 -13.57 -5.81
C ASN A 437 23.57 -13.17 -4.56
N VAL A 438 24.00 -13.57 -3.37
CA VAL A 438 23.32 -13.26 -2.11
C VAL A 438 23.18 -11.76 -1.87
N TRP A 439 24.18 -10.97 -2.29
CA TRP A 439 24.24 -9.54 -2.04
C TRP A 439 23.10 -8.76 -2.68
N ARG A 440 22.50 -9.26 -3.75
CA ARG A 440 21.31 -8.64 -4.39
C ARG A 440 20.10 -8.59 -3.47
N ARG A 441 20.00 -9.52 -2.51
CA ARG A 441 18.92 -9.60 -1.52
C ARG A 441 19.38 -9.35 -0.09
N THR A 442 20.58 -8.79 0.09
CA THR A 442 21.16 -8.51 1.40
C THR A 442 21.16 -7.01 1.70
N MET A 443 20.81 -6.69 2.93
CA MET A 443 20.87 -5.36 3.50
C MET A 443 21.63 -5.42 4.82
N ILE A 444 22.38 -4.37 5.16
CA ILE A 444 23.04 -4.26 6.45
C ILE A 444 22.04 -3.72 7.47
N LEU A 445 21.93 -4.40 8.61
CA LEU A 445 21.14 -3.96 9.75
C LEU A 445 22.06 -3.59 10.91
N PHE A 446 22.32 -2.30 11.09
CA PHE A 446 23.08 -1.82 12.22
C PHE A 446 22.24 -1.86 13.49
N THR A 447 22.84 -2.33 14.59
CA THR A 447 22.17 -2.40 15.89
C THR A 447 22.89 -1.58 16.94
N HIS A 448 22.13 -0.97 17.85
CA HIS A 448 22.62 -0.35 19.06
C HIS A 448 21.67 -0.61 20.23
N GLN A 449 22.13 -0.39 21.45
CA GLN A 449 21.35 -0.60 22.68
C GLN A 449 21.39 0.60 23.63
N ASN A 450 21.98 1.71 23.21
CA ASN A 450 22.11 2.90 24.05
C ASN A 450 20.86 3.76 24.00
N GLN A 451 20.56 4.46 25.11
CA GLN A 451 19.42 5.39 25.21
C GLN A 451 19.61 6.67 24.39
N ALA A 452 20.86 7.07 24.12
CA ALA A 452 21.14 8.21 23.22
C ALA A 452 21.17 7.71 21.77
N GLU A 453 20.55 8.47 20.87
CA GLU A 453 20.68 8.24 19.42
C GLU A 453 22.17 8.30 19.06
N PRO A 454 22.75 7.23 18.51
CA PRO A 454 24.12 7.27 18.06
C PRO A 454 24.23 8.25 16.89
N ASP A 455 25.27 9.07 16.88
CA ASP A 455 25.63 9.82 15.69
C ASP A 455 26.13 8.85 14.61
N ILE A 456 25.18 8.29 13.88
CA ILE A 456 25.40 7.26 12.86
C ILE A 456 26.27 7.81 11.73
N GLN A 457 26.04 9.04 11.35
CA GLN A 457 26.79 9.75 10.31
C GLN A 457 28.28 9.82 10.69
N ARG A 458 28.55 10.20 11.92
CA ARG A 458 29.90 10.25 12.47
C ARG A 458 30.53 8.85 12.51
N HIS A 459 29.80 7.84 13.00
CA HIS A 459 30.27 6.47 13.09
C HIS A 459 30.56 5.83 11.72
N LEU A 460 29.71 6.08 10.73
CA LEU A 460 29.94 5.63 9.36
C LEU A 460 31.16 6.30 8.75
N LYS A 461 31.36 7.59 8.99
CA LYS A 461 32.53 8.35 8.51
C LYS A 461 33.83 7.90 9.16
N GLU A 462 33.83 7.65 10.47
CA GLU A 462 35.01 7.14 11.21
C GLU A 462 35.44 5.72 10.75
N ASN A 463 34.51 4.93 10.22
CA ASN A 463 34.72 3.56 9.77
C ASN A 463 34.60 3.36 8.26
N GLU A 464 34.60 4.45 7.48
CA GLU A 464 34.33 4.45 6.03
C GLU A 464 35.19 3.44 5.28
N ASN A 465 36.50 3.43 5.53
CA ASN A 465 37.45 2.53 4.86
C ASN A 465 37.11 1.04 5.08
N GLN A 466 36.60 0.69 6.25
CA GLN A 466 36.30 -0.71 6.61
C GLN A 466 34.90 -1.11 6.10
N LEU A 467 34.00 -0.17 6.04
CA LEU A 467 32.63 -0.38 5.56
C LEU A 467 32.50 -0.37 4.04
N THR A 468 33.44 0.28 3.34
CA THR A 468 33.44 0.41 1.87
C THR A 468 33.25 -0.93 1.18
N LEU A 469 33.92 -1.99 1.65
CA LEU A 469 33.79 -3.33 1.08
C LEU A 469 32.35 -3.87 1.23
N LEU A 470 31.74 -3.75 2.41
CA LEU A 470 30.35 -4.20 2.64
C LEU A 470 29.35 -3.34 1.89
N PHE A 471 29.50 -2.02 1.90
CA PHE A 471 28.62 -1.11 1.17
C PHE A 471 28.70 -1.34 -0.33
N GLY A 472 29.88 -1.57 -0.88
CA GLY A 472 30.06 -1.96 -2.28
C GLY A 472 29.31 -3.25 -2.64
N LYS A 473 29.29 -4.25 -1.74
CA LYS A 473 28.56 -5.50 -1.95
C LYS A 473 27.04 -5.33 -1.89
N VAL A 474 26.53 -4.54 -0.95
CA VAL A 474 25.08 -4.36 -0.75
C VAL A 474 24.51 -3.14 -1.49
N GLY A 475 25.31 -2.37 -2.25
CA GLY A 475 24.86 -1.17 -2.94
C GLY A 475 24.31 -0.09 -1.99
N ASN A 476 25.07 0.19 -0.92
CA ASN A 476 24.74 1.17 0.14
C ASN A 476 23.41 0.94 0.88
N ARG A 477 22.83 -0.25 0.80
CA ARG A 477 21.57 -0.57 1.51
C ARG A 477 21.85 -0.89 2.98
N PHE A 478 21.36 -0.04 3.85
CA PHE A 478 21.46 -0.29 5.31
C PHE A 478 20.29 0.35 6.04
N GLN A 479 20.03 -0.14 7.23
CA GLN A 479 19.09 0.44 8.18
C GLN A 479 19.66 0.34 9.60
N VAL A 480 19.21 1.19 10.49
CA VAL A 480 19.59 1.17 11.91
C VAL A 480 18.42 0.75 12.75
N LEU A 481 18.67 -0.13 13.72
CA LEU A 481 17.65 -0.66 14.61
C LEU A 481 18.08 -0.50 16.07
N ASN A 482 17.29 0.24 16.83
CA ASN A 482 17.42 0.30 18.27
C ASN A 482 16.70 -0.89 18.91
N ASN A 483 17.45 -1.79 19.49
CA ASN A 483 16.93 -3.00 20.14
C ASN A 483 16.59 -2.80 21.63
N ASN A 484 16.48 -1.55 22.12
CA ASN A 484 16.12 -1.28 23.50
C ASN A 484 14.64 -1.67 23.75
N PRO A 485 14.34 -2.64 24.62
CA PRO A 485 12.95 -3.07 24.85
C PRO A 485 12.07 -2.00 25.50
N HIS A 486 12.68 -0.97 26.12
CA HIS A 486 11.98 0.16 26.72
C HIS A 486 11.73 1.30 25.73
N HIS A 487 12.30 1.25 24.54
CA HIS A 487 12.15 2.27 23.50
C HIS A 487 11.69 1.61 22.20
N ARG A 488 10.41 1.23 22.16
CA ARG A 488 9.82 0.60 20.96
C ARG A 488 9.45 1.67 19.94
N ASP A 489 10.41 2.05 19.14
CA ASP A 489 10.16 2.85 17.94
C ASP A 489 9.67 1.93 16.81
N VAL A 490 8.40 2.04 16.51
CA VAL A 490 7.74 1.25 15.46
C VAL A 490 8.15 1.71 14.07
N GLN A 491 8.56 2.98 13.94
CA GLN A 491 8.97 3.57 12.67
C GLN A 491 10.21 2.88 12.10
N GLN A 492 11.22 2.58 12.93
CA GLN A 492 12.42 1.89 12.48
C GLN A 492 12.12 0.51 11.85
N VAL A 493 11.05 -0.17 12.31
CA VAL A 493 10.61 -1.45 11.72
C VAL A 493 9.91 -1.21 10.38
N TRP A 494 9.12 -0.17 10.31
CA TRP A 494 8.48 0.23 9.05
C TRP A 494 9.52 0.57 7.99
N ASP A 495 10.48 1.42 8.33
CA ASP A 495 11.55 1.86 7.42
C ASP A 495 12.38 0.65 6.95
N LEU A 496 12.71 -0.26 7.86
CA LEU A 496 13.39 -1.51 7.52
C LEU A 496 12.59 -2.34 6.51
N LEU A 497 11.30 -2.58 6.76
CA LEU A 497 10.47 -3.39 5.87
C LEU A 497 10.23 -2.71 4.52
N PHE A 498 10.20 -1.40 4.52
CA PHE A 498 10.11 -0.60 3.31
C PHE A 498 11.39 -0.71 2.46
N GLU A 499 12.55 -0.48 3.05
CA GLU A 499 13.84 -0.60 2.37
C GLU A 499 14.09 -2.02 1.86
N VAL A 500 13.68 -3.03 2.62
CA VAL A 500 13.70 -4.43 2.14
C VAL A 500 12.84 -4.58 0.89
N ARG A 501 11.63 -4.02 0.87
CA ARG A 501 10.74 -4.07 -0.29
C ARG A 501 11.37 -3.39 -1.50
N GLU A 502 11.88 -2.17 -1.34
CA GLU A 502 12.54 -1.43 -2.41
C GLU A 502 13.74 -2.18 -2.97
N MET A 503 14.55 -2.78 -2.10
CA MET A 503 15.65 -3.65 -2.51
C MET A 503 15.17 -4.81 -3.38
N LEU A 504 14.07 -5.46 -3.00
CA LEU A 504 13.54 -6.61 -3.73
C LEU A 504 13.00 -6.20 -5.11
N VAL A 505 12.28 -5.10 -5.18
CA VAL A 505 11.74 -4.54 -6.42
C VAL A 505 12.88 -4.13 -7.35
N ASN A 506 13.83 -3.32 -6.86
CA ASN A 506 14.92 -2.78 -7.67
C ASN A 506 15.86 -3.88 -8.21
N ASN A 507 15.98 -5.00 -7.51
CA ASN A 507 16.82 -6.12 -7.93
C ASN A 507 16.05 -7.22 -8.69
N LYS A 508 14.77 -7.00 -8.99
CA LYS A 508 13.88 -7.97 -9.67
C LYS A 508 13.87 -9.35 -8.96
N LEU A 509 13.80 -9.34 -7.64
CA LEU A 509 13.85 -10.55 -6.80
C LEU A 509 12.46 -10.98 -6.31
N VAL A 510 11.47 -10.21 -6.65
CA VAL A 510 10.04 -10.44 -6.30
C VAL A 510 9.19 -10.00 -7.46
#